data_4a89286d50d68823a39a82d4f02e6394
#
_entry.id   4a89286d50d68823a39a82d4f02e6394
#
_cell.length_a   1.000
_cell.length_b   1.000
_cell.length_c   1.000
_cell.angle_alpha   90.00
_cell.angle_beta   90.00
_cell.angle_gamma   90.00
#
_symmetry.space_group_name_H-M   'P 1'
#
loop_
_entity.id
_entity.type
_entity.pdbx_description
1 polymer ?
#
loop_
_entity_poly.entity_id
_entity_poly.type
_entity_poly.pdbx_seq_one_letter_code
_entity_poly.pdbx_strand_id
1 'polypeptide(L)'
;MAVNSPLPIAADLKPVAGIEIGYAEAGIKKPNRKDVLVMKLAPTATVAGVFTLNRFCAAPVQISKAHLAAARANSGASGKPIAALLVNTGNANAGTGELGLSLANETCAALAAQLGVDAAQILPFSTGVILEPLPAAKVIAGLPQAIAGLKADNWYNAAEAIMTTDTQPKAGSRTVTIGGHTVTMTGISKG
;
A
#
# COMPACT_ATOMS: atom_id res chain seq x y z
N MET A 1 -8.44 -18.87 -4.40
CA MET A 1 -7.68 -19.16 -5.65
C MET A 1 -8.30 -18.38 -6.79
N ALA A 2 -7.50 -17.74 -7.64
CA ALA A 2 -7.98 -17.10 -8.85
C ALA A 2 -8.33 -18.19 -9.88
N VAL A 3 -9.55 -18.71 -9.78
CA VAL A 3 -10.01 -19.77 -10.69
C VAL A 3 -10.40 -19.10 -12.01
N ASN A 4 -9.75 -19.53 -13.10
CA ASN A 4 -10.03 -19.07 -14.48
C ASN A 4 -9.84 -17.57 -14.76
N SER A 5 -9.10 -16.84 -13.91
CA SER A 5 -8.70 -15.48 -14.26
C SER A 5 -7.47 -15.51 -15.17
N PRO A 6 -7.47 -14.82 -16.31
CA PRO A 6 -6.27 -14.71 -17.12
C PRO A 6 -5.18 -13.93 -16.36
N LEU A 7 -3.92 -14.26 -16.65
CA LEU A 7 -2.80 -13.45 -16.14
C LEU A 7 -2.94 -12.02 -16.69
N PRO A 8 -2.74 -11.00 -15.85
CA PRO A 8 -2.70 -9.64 -16.34
C PRO A 8 -1.50 -9.44 -17.25
N ILE A 9 -1.71 -8.72 -18.35
CA ILE A 9 -0.62 -8.32 -19.26
C ILE A 9 -0.10 -6.97 -18.78
N ALA A 10 1.19 -6.89 -18.46
CA ALA A 10 1.79 -5.67 -17.90
C ALA A 10 1.57 -4.44 -18.80
N ALA A 11 1.66 -4.61 -20.13
CA ALA A 11 1.45 -3.54 -21.10
C ALA A 11 0.00 -3.01 -21.14
N ASP A 12 -0.96 -3.77 -20.65
CA ASP A 12 -2.38 -3.39 -20.62
C ASP A 12 -2.73 -2.60 -19.34
N LEU A 13 -1.84 -2.60 -18.34
CA LEU A 13 -2.03 -1.86 -17.09
C LEU A 13 -1.62 -0.40 -17.29
N LYS A 14 -2.60 0.48 -17.25
CA LYS A 14 -2.41 1.89 -17.55
C LYS A 14 -2.04 2.68 -16.30
N PRO A 15 -1.06 3.61 -16.41
CA PRO A 15 -0.77 4.55 -15.34
C PRO A 15 -1.99 5.38 -14.96
N VAL A 16 -2.12 5.68 -13.67
CA VAL A 16 -3.11 6.62 -13.14
C VAL A 16 -2.36 7.89 -12.75
N ALA A 17 -2.80 9.02 -13.27
CA ALA A 17 -2.16 10.31 -13.02
C ALA A 17 -2.11 10.60 -11.52
N GLY A 18 -0.94 11.02 -11.03
CA GLY A 18 -0.73 11.34 -9.61
C GLY A 18 -0.43 10.13 -8.72
N ILE A 19 -0.18 8.95 -9.29
CA ILE A 19 0.26 7.76 -8.55
C ILE A 19 1.59 7.30 -9.11
N GLU A 20 2.59 7.16 -8.23
CA GLU A 20 3.88 6.52 -8.51
C GLU A 20 4.04 5.31 -7.58
N ILE A 21 4.57 4.23 -8.10
CA ILE A 21 4.65 2.94 -7.42
C ILE A 21 6.09 2.47 -7.41
N GLY A 22 6.58 2.12 -6.23
CA GLY A 22 7.90 1.50 -6.07
C GLY A 22 7.84 0.31 -5.13
N TYR A 23 8.78 -0.60 -5.28
CA TYR A 23 8.84 -1.83 -4.49
C TYR A 23 10.26 -2.21 -4.11
N ALA A 24 10.37 -3.08 -3.11
CA ALA A 24 11.63 -3.66 -2.68
C ALA A 24 11.47 -5.14 -2.34
N GLU A 25 12.60 -5.84 -2.33
CA GLU A 25 12.76 -7.21 -1.84
C GLU A 25 13.51 -7.16 -0.51
N ALA A 26 12.77 -6.89 0.58
CA ALA A 26 13.33 -6.71 1.92
C ALA A 26 13.54 -8.02 2.69
N GLY A 27 13.05 -9.15 2.15
CA GLY A 27 13.16 -10.46 2.79
C GLY A 27 12.38 -10.56 4.09
N ILE A 28 11.18 -9.99 4.13
CA ILE A 28 10.32 -9.96 5.34
C ILE A 28 10.07 -11.38 5.85
N LYS A 29 9.67 -12.29 4.97
CA LYS A 29 9.46 -13.71 5.32
C LYS A 29 10.28 -14.65 4.45
N LYS A 30 10.42 -14.36 3.15
CA LYS A 30 11.14 -15.16 2.17
C LYS A 30 12.08 -14.26 1.36
N PRO A 31 13.29 -14.73 1.01
CA PRO A 31 14.19 -13.99 0.12
C PRO A 31 13.64 -13.92 -1.31
N ASN A 32 14.20 -13.01 -2.10
CA ASN A 32 13.94 -12.86 -3.54
C ASN A 32 12.44 -12.70 -3.85
N ARG A 33 11.77 -11.87 -3.08
CA ARG A 33 10.35 -11.61 -3.24
C ARG A 33 10.06 -10.13 -3.02
N LYS A 34 9.29 -9.53 -3.90
CA LYS A 34 8.76 -8.19 -3.71
C LYS A 34 7.83 -8.22 -2.51
N ASP A 35 8.23 -7.63 -1.40
CA ASP A 35 7.51 -7.72 -0.13
C ASP A 35 7.36 -6.39 0.61
N VAL A 36 7.91 -5.31 0.04
CA VAL A 36 7.62 -3.93 0.40
C VAL A 36 7.13 -3.19 -0.85
N LEU A 37 5.99 -2.49 -0.73
CA LEU A 37 5.41 -1.68 -1.79
C LEU A 37 5.10 -0.29 -1.24
N VAL A 38 5.51 0.74 -1.98
CA VAL A 38 5.15 2.14 -1.73
C VAL A 38 4.33 2.65 -2.91
N MET A 39 3.14 3.17 -2.64
CA MET A 39 2.35 3.93 -3.62
C MET A 39 2.34 5.39 -3.17
N LYS A 40 3.12 6.23 -3.82
CA LYS A 40 3.19 7.66 -3.57
C LYS A 40 2.06 8.36 -4.31
N LEU A 41 1.38 9.27 -3.65
CA LEU A 41 0.23 10.00 -4.15
C LEU A 41 0.56 11.48 -4.37
N ALA A 42 0.02 12.06 -5.43
CA ALA A 42 0.10 13.50 -5.64
C ALA A 42 -0.64 14.26 -4.52
N PRO A 43 -0.22 15.48 -4.17
CA PRO A 43 -0.89 16.28 -3.14
C PRO A 43 -2.38 16.57 -3.42
N THR A 44 -2.79 16.49 -4.67
CA THR A 44 -4.18 16.65 -5.10
C THR A 44 -5.00 15.36 -5.06
N ALA A 45 -4.40 14.23 -4.72
CA ALA A 45 -5.10 12.95 -4.67
C ALA A 45 -6.09 12.91 -3.50
N THR A 46 -7.27 12.35 -3.76
CA THR A 46 -8.27 12.07 -2.74
C THR A 46 -8.27 10.58 -2.42
N VAL A 47 -8.24 10.25 -1.14
CA VAL A 47 -8.21 8.86 -0.68
C VAL A 47 -9.50 8.53 0.07
N ALA A 48 -10.10 7.40 -0.28
CA ALA A 48 -11.21 6.80 0.43
C ALA A 48 -10.89 5.34 0.75
N GLY A 49 -11.44 4.82 1.85
CA GLY A 49 -11.21 3.45 2.27
C GLY A 49 -12.43 2.87 2.98
N VAL A 50 -12.59 1.55 2.84
CA VAL A 50 -13.51 0.74 3.62
C VAL A 50 -12.71 -0.24 4.48
N PHE A 51 -13.21 -0.54 5.66
CA PHE A 51 -12.50 -1.33 6.65
C PHE A 51 -13.40 -2.38 7.24
N THR A 52 -12.80 -3.47 7.73
CA THR A 52 -13.50 -4.51 8.46
C THR A 52 -14.15 -3.97 9.74
N LEU A 53 -15.29 -4.56 10.11
CA LEU A 53 -15.94 -4.38 11.42
C LEU A 53 -15.50 -5.44 12.43
N ASN A 54 -14.57 -6.33 12.05
CA ASN A 54 -14.05 -7.36 12.94
C ASN A 54 -13.39 -6.72 14.17
N ARG A 55 -13.75 -7.17 15.37
CA ARG A 55 -13.19 -6.68 16.63
C ARG A 55 -11.73 -7.10 16.83
N PHE A 56 -11.32 -8.21 16.25
CA PHE A 56 -9.91 -8.63 16.15
C PHE A 56 -9.23 -7.88 15.00
N CYS A 57 -9.03 -6.59 15.21
CA CYS A 57 -8.57 -5.66 14.19
C CYS A 57 -7.04 -5.56 14.19
N ALA A 58 -6.41 -5.84 13.05
CA ALA A 58 -4.96 -5.75 12.88
C ALA A 58 -4.45 -4.32 13.06
N ALA A 59 -3.22 -4.17 13.55
CA ALA A 59 -2.59 -2.87 13.79
C ALA A 59 -2.62 -1.93 12.56
N PRO A 60 -2.25 -2.38 11.34
CA PRO A 60 -2.29 -1.49 10.17
C PRO A 60 -3.70 -0.99 9.84
N VAL A 61 -4.74 -1.78 10.11
CA VAL A 61 -6.13 -1.36 9.90
C VAL A 61 -6.53 -0.26 10.89
N GLN A 62 -6.15 -0.40 12.16
CA GLN A 62 -6.43 0.60 13.20
C GLN A 62 -5.75 1.93 12.87
N ILE A 63 -4.47 1.90 12.49
CA ILE A 63 -3.70 3.08 12.10
C ILE A 63 -4.27 3.74 10.84
N SER A 64 -4.55 2.95 9.79
CA SER A 64 -5.12 3.48 8.55
C SER A 64 -6.48 4.14 8.76
N LYS A 65 -7.34 3.59 9.64
CA LYS A 65 -8.59 4.23 10.05
C LYS A 65 -8.36 5.58 10.70
N ALA A 66 -7.43 5.66 11.66
CA ALA A 66 -7.12 6.88 12.40
C ALA A 66 -6.54 7.96 11.48
N HIS A 67 -5.55 7.60 10.64
CA HIS A 67 -4.90 8.53 9.71
C HIS A 67 -5.89 9.05 8.66
N LEU A 68 -6.73 8.18 8.10
CA LEU A 68 -7.74 8.60 7.12
C LEU A 68 -8.81 9.49 7.73
N ALA A 69 -9.23 9.22 8.98
CA ALA A 69 -10.16 10.08 9.70
C ALA A 69 -9.54 11.46 10.00
N ALA A 70 -8.27 11.51 10.41
CA ALA A 70 -7.54 12.76 10.64
C ALA A 70 -7.39 13.59 9.35
N ALA A 71 -7.05 12.94 8.23
CA ALA A 71 -6.96 13.61 6.93
C ALA A 71 -8.30 14.21 6.49
N ARG A 72 -9.42 13.52 6.75
CA ARG A 72 -10.78 14.03 6.45
C ARG A 72 -11.19 15.19 7.35
N ALA A 73 -10.91 15.09 8.64
CA ALA A 73 -11.26 16.17 9.61
C ALA A 73 -10.53 17.48 9.28
N ASN A 74 -9.34 17.39 8.69
CA ASN A 74 -8.50 18.52 8.33
C ASN A 74 -8.57 18.86 6.83
N SER A 75 -9.66 18.54 6.13
CA SER A 75 -9.81 18.72 4.69
C SER A 75 -10.01 20.18 4.21
N GLY A 76 -9.69 21.19 5.04
CA GLY A 76 -9.63 22.60 4.65
C GLY A 76 -8.32 22.98 3.94
N ALA A 77 -8.14 24.27 3.62
CA ALA A 77 -6.97 24.79 2.90
C ALA A 77 -5.61 24.49 3.55
N SER A 78 -5.58 24.09 4.81
CA SER A 78 -4.40 23.65 5.59
C SER A 78 -4.36 22.14 5.87
N GLY A 79 -5.28 21.37 5.29
CA GLY A 79 -5.33 19.91 5.50
C GLY A 79 -4.14 19.20 4.88
N LYS A 80 -3.66 18.16 5.57
CA LYS A 80 -2.57 17.31 5.09
C LYS A 80 -3.18 16.05 4.46
N PRO A 81 -3.23 15.94 3.12
CA PRO A 81 -3.80 14.77 2.46
C PRO A 81 -2.92 13.54 2.70
N ILE A 82 -3.48 12.35 2.51
CA ILE A 82 -2.68 11.13 2.49
C ILE A 82 -1.66 11.21 1.35
N ALA A 83 -0.39 11.00 1.68
CA ALA A 83 0.73 11.14 0.75
C ALA A 83 1.22 9.79 0.20
N ALA A 84 1.05 8.70 0.95
CA ALA A 84 1.46 7.39 0.47
C ALA A 84 0.70 6.23 1.15
N LEU A 85 0.66 5.10 0.45
CA LEU A 85 0.31 3.79 0.99
C LEU A 85 1.60 2.98 1.14
N LEU A 86 1.79 2.35 2.30
CA LEU A 86 2.90 1.45 2.60
C LEU A 86 2.37 0.04 2.80
N VAL A 87 2.72 -0.87 1.93
CA VAL A 87 2.29 -2.28 2.03
C VAL A 87 3.49 -3.17 2.34
N ASN A 88 3.35 -4.06 3.30
CA ASN A 88 4.27 -5.17 3.49
C ASN A 88 3.57 -6.52 3.33
N THR A 89 4.29 -7.51 2.78
CA THR A 89 3.81 -8.87 2.64
C THR A 89 4.71 -9.87 3.39
N GLY A 90 4.12 -11.01 3.78
CA GLY A 90 4.78 -12.04 4.58
C GLY A 90 4.46 -11.98 6.08
N ASN A 91 4.04 -10.83 6.60
CA ASN A 91 3.59 -10.63 7.98
C ASN A 91 2.33 -9.76 7.96
N ALA A 92 1.26 -10.21 8.62
CA ALA A 92 -0.02 -9.50 8.65
C ALA A 92 -0.11 -8.45 9.76
N ASN A 93 0.83 -8.46 10.70
CA ASN A 93 0.80 -7.60 11.89
C ASN A 93 -0.57 -7.60 12.60
N ALA A 94 -1.13 -8.79 12.75
CA ALA A 94 -2.44 -9.03 13.36
C ALA A 94 -2.29 -9.89 14.61
N GLY A 95 -3.05 -9.56 15.66
CA GLY A 95 -2.95 -10.23 16.96
C GLY A 95 -1.68 -9.89 17.75
N THR A 96 -1.04 -8.78 17.42
CA THR A 96 0.26 -8.35 17.97
C THR A 96 0.14 -7.24 19.03
N GLY A 97 -1.09 -6.79 19.33
CA GLY A 97 -1.37 -5.80 20.37
C GLY A 97 -0.62 -4.48 20.18
N GLU A 98 -0.24 -3.87 21.31
CA GLU A 98 0.47 -2.57 21.33
C GLU A 98 1.82 -2.62 20.61
N LEU A 99 2.54 -3.76 20.67
CA LEU A 99 3.78 -3.93 19.94
C LEU A 99 3.56 -3.79 18.42
N GLY A 100 2.49 -4.39 17.90
CA GLY A 100 2.15 -4.30 16.49
C GLY A 100 1.81 -2.87 16.06
N LEU A 101 1.10 -2.11 16.89
CA LEU A 101 0.82 -0.69 16.67
C LEU A 101 2.12 0.13 16.65
N SER A 102 2.99 -0.07 17.63
CA SER A 102 4.28 0.63 17.72
C SER A 102 5.13 0.38 16.47
N LEU A 103 5.32 -0.89 16.07
CA LEU A 103 6.14 -1.27 14.92
C LEU A 103 5.56 -0.75 13.59
N ALA A 104 4.22 -0.75 13.42
CA ALA A 104 3.61 -0.19 12.24
C ALA A 104 3.77 1.34 12.18
N ASN A 105 3.61 2.05 13.30
CA ASN A 105 3.87 3.48 13.37
C ASN A 105 5.34 3.82 13.07
N GLU A 106 6.29 3.00 13.52
CA GLU A 106 7.71 3.14 13.19
C GLU A 106 7.95 3.08 11.68
N THR A 107 7.32 2.12 10.98
CA THR A 107 7.44 2.04 9.51
C THR A 107 6.80 3.24 8.80
N CYS A 108 5.66 3.74 9.30
CA CYS A 108 5.03 4.96 8.77
C CYS A 108 5.92 6.17 8.96
N ALA A 109 6.51 6.34 10.15
CA ALA A 109 7.41 7.45 10.45
C ALA A 109 8.67 7.41 9.58
N ALA A 110 9.24 6.22 9.36
CA ALA A 110 10.41 6.05 8.52
C ALA A 110 10.15 6.41 7.03
N LEU A 111 9.00 5.98 6.48
CA LEU A 111 8.61 6.37 5.11
C LEU A 111 8.33 7.86 5.03
N ALA A 112 7.60 8.40 6.00
CA ALA A 112 7.25 9.82 6.05
C ALA A 112 8.49 10.73 6.06
N ALA A 113 9.50 10.38 6.87
CA ALA A 113 10.77 11.10 6.92
C ALA A 113 11.48 11.12 5.55
N GLN A 114 11.48 10.01 4.81
CA GLN A 114 12.09 9.92 3.49
C GLN A 114 11.31 10.68 2.40
N LEU A 115 9.99 10.82 2.57
CA LEU A 115 9.13 11.56 1.63
C LEU A 115 8.96 13.05 2.02
N GLY A 116 9.45 13.50 3.18
CA GLY A 116 9.28 14.85 3.69
C GLY A 116 7.84 15.20 4.09
N VAL A 117 7.10 14.23 4.62
CA VAL A 117 5.69 14.36 5.04
C VAL A 117 5.52 13.91 6.50
N ASP A 118 4.32 14.04 7.05
CA ASP A 118 4.02 13.54 8.40
C ASP A 118 3.65 12.05 8.38
N ALA A 119 3.94 11.35 9.47
CA ALA A 119 3.59 9.93 9.63
C ALA A 119 2.07 9.68 9.45
N ALA A 120 1.23 10.61 9.89
CA ALA A 120 -0.22 10.55 9.72
C ALA A 120 -0.70 10.63 8.25
N GLN A 121 0.18 10.97 7.32
CA GLN A 121 -0.11 10.97 5.88
C GLN A 121 0.21 9.61 5.20
N ILE A 122 0.67 8.62 5.96
CA ILE A 122 0.98 7.28 5.46
C ILE A 122 -0.10 6.30 5.91
N LEU A 123 -0.65 5.52 4.98
CA LEU A 123 -1.57 4.43 5.30
C LEU A 123 -0.81 3.10 5.23
N PRO A 124 -0.62 2.40 6.37
CA PRO A 124 0.00 1.08 6.38
C PRO A 124 -0.98 -0.03 6.01
N PHE A 125 -0.46 -1.03 5.31
CA PHE A 125 -1.14 -2.28 4.97
C PHE A 125 -0.19 -3.44 5.22
N SER A 126 -0.68 -4.51 5.83
CA SER A 126 0.12 -5.72 6.07
C SER A 126 -0.68 -6.96 5.70
N THR A 127 0.00 -7.94 5.13
CA THR A 127 -0.63 -9.24 4.82
C THR A 127 0.38 -10.38 4.95
N GLY A 128 -0.08 -11.51 5.47
CA GLY A 128 0.76 -12.70 5.64
C GLY A 128 0.47 -13.43 6.96
N VAL A 129 1.52 -13.82 7.67
CA VAL A 129 1.41 -14.57 8.93
C VAL A 129 0.88 -13.66 10.04
N ILE A 130 -0.06 -14.20 10.84
CA ILE A 130 -0.61 -13.56 12.04
C ILE A 130 0.17 -13.96 13.29
N LEU A 131 0.01 -13.21 14.39
CA LEU A 131 0.60 -13.48 15.71
C LEU A 131 2.14 -13.43 15.75
N GLU A 132 2.80 -12.97 14.71
CA GLU A 132 4.24 -12.70 14.69
C GLU A 132 4.47 -11.18 14.72
N PRO A 133 5.45 -10.68 15.50
CA PRO A 133 5.86 -9.28 15.46
C PRO A 133 6.24 -8.85 14.04
N LEU A 134 5.85 -7.62 13.65
CA LEU A 134 6.24 -7.05 12.36
C LEU A 134 7.77 -6.85 12.34
N PRO A 135 8.51 -7.37 11.37
CA PRO A 135 9.95 -7.09 11.24
C PRO A 135 10.18 -5.68 10.65
N ALA A 136 9.84 -4.65 11.43
CA ALA A 136 9.86 -3.25 11.00
C ALA A 136 11.23 -2.83 10.44
N ALA A 137 12.32 -3.29 11.04
CA ALA A 137 13.67 -3.01 10.55
C ALA A 137 13.88 -3.46 9.09
N LYS A 138 13.33 -4.62 8.69
CA LYS A 138 13.41 -5.09 7.29
C LYS A 138 12.56 -4.22 6.37
N VAL A 139 11.34 -3.86 6.78
CA VAL A 139 10.49 -2.95 6.01
C VAL A 139 11.22 -1.63 5.79
N ILE A 140 11.77 -1.05 6.85
CA ILE A 140 12.49 0.23 6.79
C ILE A 140 13.73 0.15 5.90
N ALA A 141 14.49 -0.94 5.98
CA ALA A 141 15.65 -1.15 5.13
C ALA A 141 15.30 -1.24 3.62
N GLY A 142 14.08 -1.68 3.27
CA GLY A 142 13.59 -1.74 1.90
C GLY A 142 13.09 -0.40 1.34
N LEU A 143 12.78 0.59 2.20
CA LEU A 143 12.19 1.87 1.75
C LEU A 143 13.05 2.64 0.74
N PRO A 144 14.38 2.79 0.92
CA PRO A 144 15.21 3.51 -0.06
C PRO A 144 15.12 2.90 -1.46
N GLN A 145 15.15 1.57 -1.57
CA GLN A 145 15.00 0.87 -2.85
C GLN A 145 13.62 1.11 -3.45
N ALA A 146 12.56 1.01 -2.66
CA ALA A 146 11.20 1.25 -3.12
C ALA A 146 11.02 2.70 -3.61
N ILE A 147 11.55 3.67 -2.89
CA ILE A 147 11.46 5.09 -3.25
C ILE A 147 12.26 5.40 -4.53
N ALA A 148 13.48 4.87 -4.65
CA ALA A 148 14.29 5.03 -5.85
C ALA A 148 13.66 4.40 -7.10
N GLY A 149 12.82 3.37 -6.90
CA GLY A 149 12.09 2.66 -7.96
C GLY A 149 10.73 3.23 -8.31
N LEU A 150 10.32 4.38 -7.77
CA LEU A 150 8.98 4.97 -8.02
C LEU A 150 8.77 5.28 -9.50
N LYS A 151 7.73 4.69 -10.10
CA LYS A 151 7.31 4.87 -11.49
C LYS A 151 5.79 4.77 -11.61
N ALA A 152 5.22 5.46 -12.58
CA ALA A 152 3.77 5.46 -12.82
C ALA A 152 3.24 4.14 -13.41
N ASP A 153 4.09 3.35 -14.06
CA ASP A 153 3.75 2.12 -14.79
C ASP A 153 4.03 0.81 -14.00
N ASN A 154 4.41 0.89 -12.74
CA ASN A 154 4.76 -0.27 -11.91
C ASN A 154 3.54 -1.09 -11.40
N TRP A 155 2.40 -1.01 -12.04
CA TRP A 155 1.16 -1.68 -11.58
C TRP A 155 1.27 -3.21 -11.54
N TYR A 156 1.95 -3.82 -12.51
CA TYR A 156 2.16 -5.28 -12.50
C TYR A 156 3.03 -5.70 -11.31
N ASN A 157 4.12 -4.98 -11.06
CA ASN A 157 4.98 -5.21 -9.91
C ASN A 157 4.24 -4.99 -8.57
N ALA A 158 3.33 -4.02 -8.52
CA ALA A 158 2.47 -3.81 -7.35
C ALA A 158 1.56 -5.01 -7.09
N ALA A 159 0.94 -5.57 -8.14
CA ALA A 159 0.10 -6.74 -8.02
C ALA A 159 0.88 -7.97 -7.51
N GLU A 160 2.14 -8.14 -7.93
CA GLU A 160 3.02 -9.18 -7.40
C GLU A 160 3.43 -8.91 -5.95
N ALA A 161 3.76 -7.65 -5.62
CA ALA A 161 4.25 -7.26 -4.29
C ALA A 161 3.21 -7.45 -3.17
N ILE A 162 1.90 -7.44 -3.48
CA ILE A 162 0.85 -7.69 -2.49
C ILE A 162 0.49 -9.16 -2.31
N MET A 163 1.08 -10.07 -3.11
CA MET A 163 0.79 -11.50 -3.03
C MET A 163 1.40 -12.14 -1.78
N THR A 164 0.73 -13.16 -1.25
CA THR A 164 1.27 -14.06 -0.21
C THR A 164 1.19 -15.52 -0.66
N THR A 165 0.02 -16.14 -0.55
CA THR A 165 -0.30 -17.50 -1.00
C THR A 165 -0.98 -17.52 -2.36
N ASP A 166 -1.15 -16.35 -2.96
CA ASP A 166 -1.72 -16.21 -4.29
C ASP A 166 -0.87 -16.98 -5.32
N THR A 167 -1.53 -17.61 -6.28
CA THR A 167 -0.87 -18.38 -7.34
C THR A 167 -0.48 -17.50 -8.53
N GLN A 168 -1.14 -16.34 -8.66
CA GLN A 168 -0.90 -15.38 -9.74
C GLN A 168 -1.30 -13.97 -9.31
N PRO A 169 -0.67 -12.92 -9.89
CA PRO A 169 -1.09 -11.54 -9.66
C PRO A 169 -2.47 -11.27 -10.27
N LYS A 170 -3.19 -10.33 -9.67
CA LYS A 170 -4.51 -9.89 -10.14
C LYS A 170 -4.50 -8.39 -10.33
N ALA A 171 -4.66 -7.95 -11.56
CA ALA A 171 -4.69 -6.55 -11.94
C ALA A 171 -5.54 -6.32 -13.19
N GLY A 172 -6.03 -5.13 -13.36
CA GLY A 172 -6.77 -4.74 -14.57
C GLY A 172 -6.90 -3.23 -14.71
N SER A 173 -7.00 -2.78 -15.95
CA SER A 173 -7.22 -1.37 -16.28
C SER A 173 -8.41 -1.21 -17.21
N ARG A 174 -9.08 -0.07 -17.08
CA ARG A 174 -10.14 0.40 -17.99
C ARG A 174 -9.99 1.89 -18.21
N THR A 175 -10.33 2.32 -19.40
CA THR A 175 -10.44 3.72 -19.77
C THR A 175 -11.87 4.00 -20.24
N VAL A 176 -12.48 5.05 -19.71
CA VAL A 176 -13.83 5.47 -20.05
C VAL A 176 -13.84 6.98 -20.30
N THR A 177 -14.80 7.48 -21.06
CA THR A 177 -15.01 8.91 -21.25
C THR A 177 -16.22 9.35 -20.43
N ILE A 178 -16.02 10.31 -19.53
CA ILE A 178 -17.07 10.87 -18.66
C ILE A 178 -17.06 12.38 -18.84
N GLY A 179 -18.17 12.97 -19.25
CA GLY A 179 -18.28 14.43 -19.46
C GLY A 179 -17.25 14.99 -20.44
N GLY A 180 -16.86 14.22 -21.47
CA GLY A 180 -15.84 14.62 -22.44
C GLY A 180 -14.38 14.40 -21.99
N HIS A 181 -14.15 13.95 -20.75
CA HIS A 181 -12.82 13.70 -20.20
C HIS A 181 -12.51 12.20 -20.17
N THR A 182 -11.29 11.85 -20.56
CA THR A 182 -10.78 10.47 -20.43
C THR A 182 -10.41 10.17 -18.99
N VAL A 183 -11.04 9.15 -18.42
CA VAL A 183 -10.77 8.65 -17.06
C VAL A 183 -10.14 7.28 -17.15
N THR A 184 -8.99 7.10 -16.52
CA THR A 184 -8.31 5.81 -16.39
C THR A 184 -8.54 5.25 -14.99
N MET A 185 -8.95 3.98 -14.92
CA MET A 185 -9.04 3.20 -13.70
C MET A 185 -8.09 2.03 -13.78
N THR A 186 -7.24 1.87 -12.79
CA THR A 186 -6.37 0.69 -12.64
C THR A 186 -6.51 0.14 -11.23
N GLY A 187 -6.63 -1.15 -11.12
CA GLY A 187 -6.80 -1.83 -9.85
C GLY A 187 -5.93 -3.07 -9.73
N ILE A 188 -5.54 -3.36 -8.50
CA ILE A 188 -4.86 -4.59 -8.09
C ILE A 188 -5.65 -5.24 -6.96
N SER A 189 -5.62 -6.55 -6.88
CA SER A 189 -6.34 -7.29 -5.86
C SER A 189 -5.50 -8.43 -5.30
N LYS A 190 -5.67 -8.67 -3.99
CA LYS A 190 -5.13 -9.80 -3.28
C LYS A 190 -6.27 -10.78 -2.94
N GLY A 191 -5.99 -12.10 -2.96
CA GLY A 191 -6.93 -13.13 -2.54
C GLY A 191 -6.95 -14.35 -3.39
#